data_5b87b95ff864606cdb087713005d63cd
#
_entry.id   5b87b95ff864606cdb087713005d63cd
#
_cell.length_a   1.000
_cell.length_b   1.000
_cell.length_c   1.000
_cell.angle_alpha   90.00
_cell.angle_beta   90.00
_cell.angle_gamma   90.00
#
_symmetry.space_group_name_H-M   'P 1'
#
loop_
_entity.id
_entity.type
_entity.pdbx_description
1 polymer ?
#
loop_
_entity_poly.entity_id
_entity_poly.type
_entity_poly.pdbx_seq_one_letter_code
_entity_poly.pdbx_strand_id
1 'polypeptide(L)'
;MFLMKKTVLEIVDEVNCRFHNLDITTRRKLVDELSYFLQYARHTPAFKMGRWDGKVRFCDIGGRSYINLLDRLLPIVQNQGYDVELVDNRKPTQCEFQAVKEDSYSHITWPEGHNCAGEPILLLDYQVEVIHEILANPQGLQEVSTGAGKTLATAVLSHKAEKYGRSIVIVPSKQLVRQTERDYINLGLDVGVFYGDRKEYNKTHTICTWQSLESLNKKSKDFDPDVSIDDFIEDVVCIMVDEAHGAKADALKRLMSNTFCDVPLRWGLTGTIPEEESDAIALYACIGNLINVVTAKELQDKGILANLHIEVNQLLDPPRAFKNYQQELAWLVGDKTRLTHIAKHIMEQSKSGNTLVLVPRKKTGKLLQSLIPDSVYIDGSVKVKIREE
;
A
#
# COMPACT_ATOMS: atom_id res chain seq x y z
N MET A 1 -2.57 -32.70 38.72
CA MET A 1 -1.75 -31.53 38.33
C MET A 1 -1.21 -31.80 36.94
N PHE A 2 -1.86 -31.26 35.90
CA PHE A 2 -1.37 -31.41 34.53
C PHE A 2 -0.07 -30.60 34.44
N LEU A 3 1.04 -31.25 34.13
CA LEU A 3 2.28 -30.53 33.79
C LEU A 3 2.01 -29.66 32.58
N MET A 4 2.03 -28.33 32.74
CA MET A 4 1.96 -27.41 31.62
C MET A 4 3.16 -27.67 30.71
N LYS A 5 2.90 -27.82 29.42
CA LYS A 5 3.95 -27.94 28.42
C LYS A 5 4.61 -26.57 28.28
N LYS A 6 5.93 -26.54 28.06
CA LYS A 6 6.63 -25.27 27.81
C LYS A 6 6.95 -25.08 26.35
N THR A 7 6.78 -23.87 25.87
CA THR A 7 7.19 -23.43 24.53
C THR A 7 7.94 -22.11 24.65
N VAL A 8 8.84 -21.84 23.73
CA VAL A 8 9.52 -20.56 23.61
C VAL A 8 8.97 -19.84 22.39
N LEU A 9 8.52 -18.61 22.57
CA LEU A 9 8.24 -17.66 21.52
C LEU A 9 9.45 -16.77 21.35
N GLU A 10 10.18 -16.95 20.28
CA GLU A 10 11.30 -16.12 19.86
C GLU A 10 10.81 -15.00 18.93
N ILE A 11 11.04 -13.75 19.32
CA ILE A 11 10.94 -12.61 18.43
C ILE A 11 12.30 -12.47 17.75
N VAL A 12 12.34 -12.72 16.44
CA VAL A 12 13.58 -12.79 15.67
C VAL A 12 14.07 -11.41 15.28
N ASP A 13 13.16 -10.59 14.73
CA ASP A 13 13.39 -9.23 14.24
C ASP A 13 12.09 -8.42 14.37
N GLU A 14 11.99 -7.26 13.74
CA GLU A 14 10.80 -6.39 13.84
C GLU A 14 9.55 -6.95 13.12
N VAL A 15 9.68 -8.04 12.38
CA VAL A 15 8.58 -8.65 11.61
C VAL A 15 8.37 -10.10 11.98
N ASN A 16 9.45 -10.87 12.14
CA ASN A 16 9.41 -12.30 12.19
C ASN A 16 9.45 -12.84 13.65
N CYS A 17 8.68 -13.87 13.92
CA CYS A 17 8.72 -14.61 15.15
C CYS A 17 8.73 -16.14 14.92
N ARG A 18 9.06 -16.91 15.96
CA ARG A 18 9.09 -18.36 15.87
C ARG A 18 8.68 -19.00 17.17
N PHE A 19 7.80 -19.99 17.08
CA PHE A 19 7.48 -20.89 18.19
C PHE A 19 8.40 -22.12 18.17
N HIS A 20 9.06 -22.38 19.26
CA HIS A 20 9.89 -23.59 19.49
C HIS A 20 9.14 -24.60 20.34
N ASN A 21 9.55 -25.87 20.28
CA ASN A 21 9.10 -26.94 21.17
C ASN A 21 7.58 -27.21 21.19
N LEU A 22 6.86 -26.82 20.11
CA LEU A 22 5.48 -27.22 19.92
C LEU A 22 5.37 -28.61 19.33
N ASP A 23 4.37 -29.40 19.76
CA ASP A 23 4.05 -30.66 19.11
C ASP A 23 3.48 -30.45 17.71
N ILE A 24 3.53 -31.50 16.88
CA ILE A 24 3.11 -31.41 15.47
C ILE A 24 1.62 -31.08 15.31
N THR A 25 0.78 -31.48 16.26
CA THR A 25 -0.65 -31.22 16.24
C THR A 25 -0.93 -29.74 16.44
N THR A 26 -0.27 -29.13 17.42
CA THR A 26 -0.34 -27.69 17.68
C THR A 26 0.19 -26.88 16.49
N ARG A 27 1.35 -27.27 15.95
CA ARG A 27 1.90 -26.60 14.73
C ARG A 27 0.95 -26.63 13.54
N ARG A 28 0.29 -27.77 13.30
CA ARG A 28 -0.74 -27.86 12.23
C ARG A 28 -1.89 -26.90 12.46
N LYS A 29 -2.38 -26.75 13.71
CA LYS A 29 -3.43 -25.78 14.03
C LYS A 29 -2.99 -24.33 13.73
N LEU A 30 -1.74 -23.96 14.05
CA LEU A 30 -1.21 -22.64 13.72
C LEU A 30 -1.13 -22.42 12.20
N VAL A 31 -0.68 -23.43 11.45
CA VAL A 31 -0.64 -23.38 9.99
C VAL A 31 -2.05 -23.26 9.40
N ASP A 32 -3.00 -24.02 9.90
CA ASP A 32 -4.38 -24.02 9.39
C ASP A 32 -5.06 -22.67 9.66
N GLU A 33 -4.85 -22.09 10.85
CA GLU A 33 -5.37 -20.75 11.23
C GLU A 33 -4.95 -19.65 10.25
N LEU A 34 -3.71 -19.67 9.81
CA LEU A 34 -3.13 -18.64 8.94
C LEU A 34 -2.92 -19.14 7.50
N SER A 35 -3.82 -20.00 7.02
CA SER A 35 -3.81 -20.56 5.64
C SER A 35 -5.02 -20.07 4.86
N TYR A 36 -4.79 -19.34 3.77
CA TYR A 36 -5.82 -18.74 2.92
C TYR A 36 -5.79 -19.31 1.52
N PHE A 37 -6.95 -19.76 1.00
CA PHE A 37 -7.05 -20.24 -0.37
C PHE A 37 -7.18 -19.06 -1.35
N LEU A 38 -6.29 -19.01 -2.34
CA LEU A 38 -6.29 -17.96 -3.35
C LEU A 38 -7.24 -18.35 -4.51
N GLN A 39 -8.26 -17.52 -4.76
CA GLN A 39 -9.28 -17.82 -5.77
C GLN A 39 -8.70 -18.07 -7.17
N TYR A 40 -7.68 -17.31 -7.55
CA TYR A 40 -6.99 -17.47 -8.83
C TYR A 40 -6.18 -18.77 -8.94
N ALA A 41 -5.88 -19.44 -7.83
CA ALA A 41 -5.09 -20.68 -7.81
C ALA A 41 -5.68 -21.75 -8.74
N ARG A 42 -7.02 -21.85 -8.79
CA ARG A 42 -7.74 -22.80 -9.66
C ARG A 42 -7.39 -22.68 -11.15
N HIS A 43 -6.92 -21.52 -11.57
CA HIS A 43 -6.53 -21.24 -12.96
C HIS A 43 -5.05 -21.50 -13.24
N THR A 44 -4.23 -21.74 -12.20
CA THR A 44 -2.79 -21.93 -12.34
C THR A 44 -2.44 -23.39 -12.74
N PRO A 45 -1.39 -23.60 -13.57
CA PRO A 45 -0.91 -24.94 -13.89
C PRO A 45 -0.44 -25.73 -12.66
N ALA A 46 0.18 -25.06 -11.69
CA ALA A 46 0.70 -25.71 -10.48
C ALA A 46 -0.42 -26.35 -9.64
N PHE A 47 -1.55 -25.67 -9.49
CA PHE A 47 -2.72 -26.20 -8.80
C PHE A 47 -3.37 -27.36 -9.58
N LYS A 48 -3.55 -27.19 -10.90
CA LYS A 48 -4.15 -28.22 -11.77
C LYS A 48 -3.31 -29.50 -11.79
N MET A 49 -2.00 -29.40 -11.64
CA MET A 49 -1.08 -30.54 -11.58
C MET A 49 -0.85 -31.08 -10.16
N GLY A 50 -1.57 -30.58 -9.15
CA GLY A 50 -1.42 -31.01 -7.76
C GLY A 50 -0.06 -30.64 -7.10
N ARG A 51 0.72 -29.75 -7.73
CA ARG A 51 2.03 -29.31 -7.19
C ARG A 51 1.90 -28.23 -6.13
N TRP A 52 0.75 -27.61 -6.04
CA TRP A 52 0.39 -26.57 -5.07
C TRP A 52 -1.06 -26.73 -4.68
N ASP A 53 -1.39 -26.56 -3.41
CA ASP A 53 -2.75 -26.69 -2.87
C ASP A 53 -3.59 -25.40 -2.97
N GLY A 54 -3.05 -24.37 -3.62
CA GLY A 54 -3.74 -23.10 -3.82
C GLY A 54 -3.76 -22.19 -2.61
N LYS A 55 -3.05 -22.53 -1.55
CA LYS A 55 -3.03 -21.75 -0.31
C LYS A 55 -1.75 -20.93 -0.17
N VAL A 56 -1.91 -19.72 0.38
CA VAL A 56 -0.83 -18.93 0.99
C VAL A 56 -0.86 -19.17 2.49
N ARG A 57 0.32 -19.19 3.11
CA ARG A 57 0.47 -19.44 4.54
C ARG A 57 1.30 -18.36 5.21
N PHE A 58 0.85 -17.91 6.37
CA PHE A 58 1.55 -16.93 7.21
C PHE A 58 2.11 -17.55 8.50
N CYS A 59 1.94 -18.85 8.67
CA CYS A 59 2.65 -19.66 9.63
C CYS A 59 3.15 -20.92 8.94
N ASP A 60 4.40 -21.33 9.16
CA ASP A 60 4.97 -22.56 8.63
C ASP A 60 4.96 -23.70 9.67
N ILE A 61 5.15 -24.92 9.21
CA ILE A 61 5.19 -26.12 10.09
C ILE A 61 6.41 -26.10 11.04
N GLY A 62 7.42 -25.27 10.77
CA GLY A 62 8.57 -25.02 11.63
C GLY A 62 8.27 -24.05 12.78
N GLY A 63 7.05 -23.49 12.82
CA GLY A 63 6.60 -22.52 13.81
C GLY A 63 7.01 -21.09 13.53
N ARG A 64 7.50 -20.77 12.31
CA ARG A 64 7.80 -19.39 11.90
C ARG A 64 6.52 -18.66 11.52
N SER A 65 6.38 -17.44 11.98
CA SER A 65 5.24 -16.56 11.68
C SER A 65 5.64 -15.09 11.83
N TYR A 66 4.67 -14.20 11.97
CA TYR A 66 4.84 -12.75 12.03
C TYR A 66 4.37 -12.21 13.38
N ILE A 67 5.08 -11.21 13.93
CA ILE A 67 4.77 -10.61 15.23
C ILE A 67 3.34 -10.07 15.26
N ASN A 68 2.94 -9.35 14.21
CA ASN A 68 1.62 -8.72 14.13
C ASN A 68 0.45 -9.71 13.96
N LEU A 69 0.73 -11.02 13.90
CA LEU A 69 -0.29 -12.08 13.88
C LEU A 69 -0.33 -12.91 15.16
N LEU A 70 0.42 -12.49 16.19
CA LEU A 70 0.51 -13.23 17.45
C LEU A 70 -0.81 -13.28 18.22
N ASP A 71 -1.64 -12.26 18.12
CA ASP A 71 -3.00 -12.21 18.73
C ASP A 71 -3.88 -13.37 18.26
N ARG A 72 -3.67 -13.87 17.04
CA ARG A 72 -4.39 -15.02 16.49
C ARG A 72 -3.74 -16.35 16.89
N LEU A 73 -2.43 -16.37 17.09
CA LEU A 73 -1.66 -17.59 17.34
C LEU A 73 -1.52 -17.94 18.82
N LEU A 74 -1.29 -16.94 19.68
CA LEU A 74 -1.09 -17.14 21.11
C LEU A 74 -2.28 -17.85 21.80
N PRO A 75 -3.55 -17.49 21.52
CA PRO A 75 -4.69 -18.19 22.11
C PRO A 75 -4.72 -19.68 21.74
N ILE A 76 -4.31 -20.03 20.52
CA ILE A 76 -4.25 -21.45 20.09
C ILE A 76 -3.22 -22.21 20.89
N VAL A 77 -2.01 -21.63 21.07
CA VAL A 77 -0.91 -22.24 21.83
C VAL A 77 -1.31 -22.43 23.30
N GLN A 78 -1.87 -21.39 23.92
CA GLN A 78 -2.33 -21.41 25.31
C GLN A 78 -3.46 -22.44 25.53
N ASN A 79 -4.44 -22.51 24.60
CA ASN A 79 -5.53 -23.49 24.65
C ASN A 79 -5.05 -24.96 24.47
N GLN A 80 -3.83 -25.18 23.95
CA GLN A 80 -3.21 -26.49 23.91
C GLN A 80 -2.39 -26.83 25.19
N GLY A 81 -2.51 -25.97 26.21
CA GLY A 81 -1.88 -26.16 27.53
C GLY A 81 -0.39 -25.83 27.57
N TYR A 82 0.07 -24.95 26.70
CA TYR A 82 1.44 -24.46 26.71
C TYR A 82 1.56 -23.17 27.54
N ASP A 83 2.62 -23.15 28.38
CA ASP A 83 3.16 -21.96 29.00
C ASP A 83 4.21 -21.36 28.04
N VAL A 84 4.08 -20.07 27.72
CA VAL A 84 4.89 -19.42 26.69
C VAL A 84 5.96 -18.55 27.33
N GLU A 85 7.21 -18.93 27.14
CA GLU A 85 8.37 -18.10 27.49
C GLU A 85 8.76 -17.23 26.32
N LEU A 86 8.93 -15.91 26.56
CA LEU A 86 9.29 -14.94 25.53
C LEU A 86 10.81 -14.73 25.50
N VAL A 87 11.39 -14.83 24.31
CA VAL A 87 12.76 -14.41 24.01
C VAL A 87 12.71 -13.34 22.92
N ASP A 88 13.13 -12.12 23.22
CA ASP A 88 13.13 -11.01 22.28
C ASP A 88 14.57 -10.68 21.85
N ASN A 89 14.89 -10.90 20.58
CA ASN A 89 16.21 -10.68 20.00
C ASN A 89 16.35 -9.30 19.33
N ARG A 90 15.29 -8.48 19.33
CA ARG A 90 15.32 -7.16 18.71
C ARG A 90 16.27 -6.22 19.47
N LYS A 91 16.86 -5.30 18.73
CA LYS A 91 17.58 -4.18 19.35
C LYS A 91 16.56 -3.19 19.93
N PRO A 92 16.68 -2.81 21.21
CA PRO A 92 15.75 -1.84 21.79
C PRO A 92 15.90 -0.50 21.05
N THR A 93 14.82 -0.06 20.42
CA THR A 93 14.74 1.25 19.78
C THR A 93 13.69 2.07 20.51
N GLN A 94 14.15 3.11 21.20
CA GLN A 94 13.23 4.06 21.88
C GLN A 94 13.11 5.30 21.02
N CYS A 95 11.90 5.53 20.49
CA CYS A 95 11.56 6.74 19.76
C CYS A 95 10.54 7.53 20.55
N GLU A 96 10.91 8.72 20.99
CA GLU A 96 10.00 9.67 21.65
C GLU A 96 9.68 10.80 20.68
N PHE A 97 8.42 10.92 20.32
CA PHE A 97 7.98 11.93 19.36
C PHE A 97 7.30 13.09 20.08
N GLN A 98 7.69 14.30 19.70
CA GLN A 98 6.96 15.49 20.13
C GLN A 98 5.60 15.56 19.46
N ALA A 99 4.59 15.96 20.20
CA ALA A 99 3.24 16.16 19.68
C ALA A 99 3.24 17.14 18.49
N VAL A 100 2.42 16.82 17.51
CA VAL A 100 2.17 17.66 16.34
C VAL A 100 0.88 18.44 16.57
N LYS A 101 0.85 19.70 16.16
CA LYS A 101 -0.33 20.58 16.21
C LYS A 101 -0.66 21.04 14.80
N GLU A 102 -1.83 21.59 14.60
CA GLU A 102 -2.26 22.14 13.32
C GLU A 102 -1.30 23.21 12.80
N ASP A 103 -0.73 24.03 13.67
CA ASP A 103 0.19 25.14 13.37
C ASP A 103 1.68 24.75 13.35
N SER A 104 2.02 23.46 13.58
CA SER A 104 3.42 23.01 13.71
C SER A 104 4.30 23.36 12.50
N TYR A 105 3.71 23.54 11.33
CA TYR A 105 4.38 23.87 10.07
C TYR A 105 4.00 25.24 9.52
N SER A 106 3.32 26.09 10.28
CA SER A 106 2.85 27.43 9.87
C SER A 106 3.96 28.42 9.52
N HIS A 107 5.20 28.12 9.89
CA HIS A 107 6.39 28.89 9.51
C HIS A 107 6.85 28.62 8.06
N ILE A 108 6.29 27.61 7.40
CA ILE A 108 6.53 27.25 5.99
C ILE A 108 5.30 27.69 5.20
N THR A 109 5.49 28.24 4.01
CA THR A 109 4.40 28.63 3.09
C THR A 109 4.37 27.75 1.87
N TRP A 110 3.17 27.52 1.33
CA TRP A 110 3.02 26.80 0.07
C TRP A 110 3.72 27.51 -1.08
N PRO A 111 4.47 26.80 -1.94
CA PRO A 111 5.22 27.40 -3.03
C PRO A 111 4.31 27.90 -4.14
N GLU A 112 4.90 28.72 -5.05
CA GLU A 112 4.25 29.09 -6.31
C GLU A 112 3.81 27.88 -7.11
N GLY A 113 2.59 27.96 -7.67
CA GLY A 113 1.98 26.84 -8.42
C GLY A 113 1.14 25.87 -7.57
N HIS A 114 1.13 26.01 -6.26
CA HIS A 114 0.16 25.33 -5.39
C HIS A 114 -1.14 26.13 -5.29
N ASN A 115 -2.30 25.47 -5.12
CA ASN A 115 -3.60 26.15 -4.99
C ASN A 115 -3.67 27.13 -3.80
N CYS A 116 -2.87 26.88 -2.75
CA CYS A 116 -2.74 27.72 -1.54
C CYS A 116 -1.41 28.49 -1.54
N ALA A 117 -0.85 28.84 -2.70
CA ALA A 117 0.45 29.50 -2.81
C ALA A 117 0.53 30.77 -1.91
N GLY A 118 1.61 30.85 -1.11
CA GLY A 118 1.84 31.96 -0.19
C GLY A 118 1.12 31.83 1.16
N GLU A 119 0.17 30.90 1.33
CA GLU A 119 -0.45 30.62 2.61
C GLU A 119 0.43 29.70 3.48
N PRO A 120 0.39 29.84 4.81
CA PRO A 120 1.11 28.95 5.71
C PRO A 120 0.62 27.51 5.60
N ILE A 121 1.52 26.54 5.78
CA ILE A 121 1.16 25.13 5.82
C ILE A 121 0.52 24.83 7.16
N LEU A 122 -0.79 24.55 7.16
CA LEU A 122 -1.55 24.12 8.31
C LEU A 122 -2.02 22.70 8.14
N LEU A 123 -1.93 21.90 9.19
CA LEU A 123 -2.50 20.56 9.23
C LEU A 123 -3.96 20.62 9.61
N LEU A 124 -4.77 19.78 9.01
CA LEU A 124 -6.17 19.65 9.41
C LEU A 124 -6.29 18.77 10.67
N ASP A 125 -7.36 18.95 11.44
CA ASP A 125 -7.62 18.25 12.71
C ASP A 125 -7.41 16.72 12.58
N TYR A 126 -8.05 16.11 11.59
CA TYR A 126 -7.93 14.67 11.35
C TYR A 126 -6.51 14.24 10.87
N GLN A 127 -5.74 15.13 10.21
CA GLN A 127 -4.35 14.84 9.85
C GLN A 127 -3.46 14.79 11.09
N VAL A 128 -3.70 15.67 12.04
CA VAL A 128 -3.02 15.66 13.34
C VAL A 128 -3.35 14.36 14.09
N GLU A 129 -4.61 13.95 14.11
CA GLU A 129 -5.04 12.68 14.70
C GLU A 129 -4.36 11.48 14.03
N VAL A 130 -4.40 11.39 12.69
CA VAL A 130 -3.72 10.35 11.88
C VAL A 130 -2.23 10.27 12.24
N ILE A 131 -1.56 11.41 12.35
CA ILE A 131 -0.13 11.47 12.69
C ILE A 131 0.10 10.99 14.12
N HIS A 132 -0.71 11.43 15.10
CA HIS A 132 -0.55 11.02 16.49
C HIS A 132 -0.74 9.52 16.69
N GLU A 133 -1.76 8.95 16.08
CA GLU A 133 -2.03 7.51 16.14
C GLU A 133 -0.85 6.69 15.59
N ILE A 134 -0.25 7.14 14.48
CA ILE A 134 0.95 6.49 13.92
C ILE A 134 2.15 6.67 14.86
N LEU A 135 2.42 7.86 15.37
CA LEU A 135 3.56 8.12 16.24
C LEU A 135 3.46 7.39 17.59
N ALA A 136 2.26 7.06 18.03
CA ALA A 136 2.01 6.26 19.23
C ALA A 136 2.32 4.76 19.03
N ASN A 137 2.40 4.31 17.76
CA ASN A 137 2.58 2.91 17.41
C ASN A 137 3.82 2.74 16.52
N PRO A 138 4.83 1.94 16.92
CA PRO A 138 6.01 1.73 16.08
C PRO A 138 5.69 1.02 14.77
N GLN A 139 4.61 0.22 14.76
CA GLN A 139 4.11 -0.47 13.59
C GLN A 139 2.60 -0.27 13.49
N GLY A 140 2.12 0.18 12.33
CA GLY A 140 0.69 0.40 12.16
C GLY A 140 0.29 0.75 10.74
N LEU A 141 -0.92 0.33 10.38
CA LEU A 141 -1.57 0.63 9.12
C LEU A 141 -2.78 1.53 9.38
N GLN A 142 -2.96 2.56 8.56
CA GLN A 142 -4.14 3.41 8.59
C GLN A 142 -4.87 3.40 7.26
N GLU A 143 -6.18 3.29 7.31
CA GLU A 143 -7.05 3.50 6.18
C GLU A 143 -7.49 4.97 6.17
N VAL A 144 -6.95 5.74 5.23
CA VAL A 144 -7.23 7.17 5.09
C VAL A 144 -7.69 7.43 3.66
N SER A 145 -8.90 7.97 3.51
CA SER A 145 -9.53 8.18 2.21
C SER A 145 -8.64 8.94 1.22
N THR A 146 -8.78 8.60 -0.06
CA THR A 146 -8.11 9.34 -1.15
C THR A 146 -8.55 10.81 -1.14
N GLY A 147 -7.59 11.72 -1.37
CA GLY A 147 -7.84 13.17 -1.29
C GLY A 147 -7.72 13.77 0.11
N ALA A 148 -7.49 12.97 1.14
CA ALA A 148 -7.31 13.43 2.52
C ALA A 148 -5.91 14.02 2.83
N GLY A 149 -5.03 14.18 1.84
CA GLY A 149 -3.68 14.71 2.06
C GLY A 149 -2.71 13.73 2.73
N LYS A 150 -2.84 12.42 2.47
CA LYS A 150 -1.92 11.39 3.00
C LYS A 150 -0.45 11.72 2.81
N THR A 151 -0.08 12.28 1.65
CA THR A 151 1.31 12.61 1.34
C THR A 151 1.89 13.66 2.30
N LEU A 152 1.10 14.65 2.71
CA LEU A 152 1.51 15.62 3.72
C LEU A 152 1.74 14.93 5.07
N ALA A 153 0.84 14.03 5.46
CA ALA A 153 1.01 13.25 6.69
C ALA A 153 2.27 12.37 6.66
N THR A 154 2.57 11.70 5.53
CA THR A 154 3.81 10.92 5.38
C THR A 154 5.06 11.80 5.47
N ALA A 155 5.04 13.01 4.90
CA ALA A 155 6.16 13.95 4.99
C ALA A 155 6.40 14.42 6.44
N VAL A 156 5.33 14.71 7.18
CA VAL A 156 5.41 15.05 8.61
C VAL A 156 5.96 13.87 9.42
N LEU A 157 5.50 12.65 9.16
CA LEU A 157 6.00 11.45 9.83
C LEU A 157 7.49 11.22 9.54
N SER A 158 7.94 11.41 8.30
CA SER A 158 9.34 11.35 7.92
C SER A 158 10.18 12.37 8.68
N HIS A 159 9.71 13.63 8.74
CA HIS A 159 10.37 14.68 9.52
C HIS A 159 10.49 14.34 11.01
N LYS A 160 9.45 13.71 11.60
CA LYS A 160 9.52 13.28 13.00
C LYS A 160 10.51 12.13 13.22
N ALA A 161 10.65 11.24 12.23
CA ALA A 161 11.56 10.10 12.31
C ALA A 161 13.04 10.47 12.08
N GLU A 162 13.33 11.56 11.35
CA GLU A 162 14.69 11.92 10.88
C GLU A 162 15.73 12.09 12.00
N LYS A 163 15.32 12.51 13.19
CA LYS A 163 16.22 12.63 14.35
C LYS A 163 16.78 11.28 14.83
N TYR A 164 16.17 10.17 14.41
CA TYR A 164 16.59 8.81 14.76
C TYR A 164 17.36 8.11 13.65
N GLY A 165 17.23 8.58 12.41
CA GLY A 165 17.89 8.03 11.24
C GLY A 165 17.13 8.32 9.95
N ARG A 166 17.48 7.60 8.91
CA ARG A 166 16.90 7.76 7.57
C ARG A 166 15.50 7.14 7.47
N SER A 167 14.67 7.70 6.58
CA SER A 167 13.39 7.11 6.24
C SER A 167 13.29 6.73 4.75
N ILE A 168 12.57 5.64 4.47
CA ILE A 168 12.22 5.18 3.13
C ILE A 168 10.71 5.23 2.96
N VAL A 169 10.25 5.79 1.84
CA VAL A 169 8.83 5.82 1.46
C VAL A 169 8.63 5.06 0.17
N ILE A 170 7.86 3.99 0.24
CA ILE A 170 7.52 3.15 -0.91
C ILE A 170 6.19 3.60 -1.47
N VAL A 171 6.16 3.96 -2.75
CA VAL A 171 4.95 4.33 -3.48
C VAL A 171 4.76 3.45 -4.72
N PRO A 172 3.52 3.24 -5.20
CA PRO A 172 3.25 2.26 -6.26
C PRO A 172 3.71 2.66 -7.66
N SER A 173 3.94 3.95 -7.95
CA SER A 173 4.24 4.41 -9.29
C SER A 173 5.27 5.53 -9.35
N LYS A 174 5.95 5.64 -10.51
CA LYS A 174 6.91 6.73 -10.79
C LYS A 174 6.28 8.13 -10.72
N GLN A 175 5.00 8.25 -11.04
CA GLN A 175 4.27 9.51 -10.96
C GLN A 175 4.09 9.93 -9.51
N LEU A 176 3.68 9.00 -8.65
CA LEU A 176 3.57 9.25 -7.21
C LEU A 176 4.92 9.56 -6.56
N VAL A 177 6.03 8.92 -7.00
CA VAL A 177 7.38 9.31 -6.52
C VAL A 177 7.62 10.81 -6.73
N ARG A 178 7.35 11.33 -7.93
CA ARG A 178 7.56 12.76 -8.24
C ARG A 178 6.63 13.68 -7.45
N GLN A 179 5.39 13.26 -7.25
CA GLN A 179 4.44 14.02 -6.45
C GLN A 179 4.88 14.08 -4.99
N THR A 180 5.18 12.93 -4.39
CA THR A 180 5.66 12.83 -3.00
C THR A 180 6.99 13.58 -2.82
N GLU A 181 7.91 13.50 -3.77
CA GLU A 181 9.17 14.29 -3.76
C GLU A 181 8.88 15.79 -3.67
N ARG A 182 7.95 16.32 -4.47
CA ARG A 182 7.57 17.74 -4.42
C ARG A 182 7.02 18.14 -3.05
N ASP A 183 6.15 17.32 -2.48
CA ASP A 183 5.55 17.61 -1.17
C ASP A 183 6.59 17.60 -0.05
N TYR A 184 7.60 16.71 -0.13
CA TYR A 184 8.72 16.69 0.81
C TYR A 184 9.62 17.93 0.67
N ILE A 185 9.92 18.33 -0.57
CA ILE A 185 10.67 19.57 -0.85
C ILE A 185 9.90 20.78 -0.33
N ASN A 186 8.58 20.82 -0.49
CA ASN A 186 7.73 21.91 0.01
C ASN A 186 7.81 22.08 1.54
N LEU A 187 8.03 20.98 2.27
CA LEU A 187 8.27 20.99 3.71
C LEU A 187 9.75 21.26 4.09
N GLY A 188 10.63 21.50 3.10
CA GLY A 188 12.05 21.75 3.33
C GLY A 188 12.86 20.50 3.71
N LEU A 189 12.36 19.29 3.42
CA LEU A 189 13.02 18.04 3.78
C LEU A 189 14.13 17.68 2.80
N ASP A 190 15.24 17.09 3.30
CA ASP A 190 16.32 16.53 2.47
C ASP A 190 15.89 15.20 1.87
N VAL A 191 15.35 15.24 0.66
CA VAL A 191 14.76 14.10 -0.03
C VAL A 191 15.52 13.72 -1.30
N GLY A 192 15.65 12.42 -1.53
CA GLY A 192 16.11 11.84 -2.77
C GLY A 192 15.11 10.82 -3.30
N VAL A 193 15.30 10.40 -4.54
CA VAL A 193 14.40 9.44 -5.19
C VAL A 193 15.17 8.26 -5.79
N PHE A 194 14.57 7.09 -5.68
CA PHE A 194 15.16 5.85 -6.21
C PHE A 194 14.16 5.12 -7.13
N TYR A 195 14.19 5.48 -8.41
CA TYR A 195 13.41 4.79 -9.45
C TYR A 195 14.00 5.02 -10.85
N GLY A 196 13.83 4.07 -11.76
CA GLY A 196 14.31 4.19 -13.15
C GLY A 196 15.79 4.57 -13.21
N ASP A 197 16.10 5.72 -13.83
CA ASP A 197 17.45 6.24 -13.99
C ASP A 197 17.91 7.15 -12.83
N ARG A 198 16.99 7.57 -11.96
CA ARG A 198 17.32 8.38 -10.77
C ARG A 198 17.65 7.47 -9.58
N LYS A 199 18.85 7.64 -9.02
CA LYS A 199 19.45 6.80 -7.97
C LYS A 199 19.98 7.63 -6.79
N GLU A 200 19.16 8.54 -6.29
CA GLU A 200 19.46 9.46 -5.20
C GLU A 200 19.01 8.85 -3.87
N TYR A 201 19.83 8.03 -3.25
CA TYR A 201 19.48 7.31 -2.01
C TYR A 201 20.24 7.79 -0.76
N ASN A 202 21.31 8.63 -0.94
CA ASN A 202 22.14 9.15 0.16
C ASN A 202 21.54 10.41 0.81
N LYS A 203 20.22 10.44 0.96
CA LYS A 203 19.46 11.53 1.55
C LYS A 203 18.79 11.05 2.84
N THR A 204 18.41 12.00 3.68
CA THR A 204 17.68 11.70 4.93
C THR A 204 16.40 10.96 4.64
N HIS A 205 15.70 11.35 3.57
CA HIS A 205 14.48 10.68 3.12
C HIS A 205 14.67 10.16 1.69
N THR A 206 14.25 8.93 1.42
CA THR A 206 14.32 8.34 0.09
C THR A 206 12.93 7.83 -0.33
N ILE A 207 12.41 8.40 -1.43
CA ILE A 207 11.15 7.95 -2.02
C ILE A 207 11.44 7.00 -3.17
N CYS A 208 10.82 5.83 -3.17
CA CYS A 208 11.11 4.80 -4.15
C CYS A 208 9.87 4.02 -4.57
N THR A 209 10.02 3.23 -5.63
CA THR A 209 9.01 2.23 -6.00
C THR A 209 9.44 0.84 -5.54
N TRP A 210 8.48 -0.01 -5.17
CA TRP A 210 8.77 -1.39 -4.79
C TRP A 210 9.49 -2.19 -5.90
N GLN A 211 9.22 -1.88 -7.18
CA GLN A 211 9.89 -2.50 -8.33
C GLN A 211 11.40 -2.15 -8.36
N SER A 212 11.74 -0.92 -8.02
CA SER A 212 13.14 -0.48 -7.96
C SER A 212 13.88 -1.17 -6.83
N LEU A 213 13.26 -1.31 -5.67
CA LEU A 213 13.82 -2.05 -4.53
C LEU A 213 13.97 -3.54 -4.83
N GLU A 214 12.98 -4.17 -5.47
CA GLU A 214 13.08 -5.58 -5.87
C GLU A 214 14.20 -5.80 -6.90
N SER A 215 14.37 -4.86 -7.83
CA SER A 215 15.48 -4.88 -8.80
C SER A 215 16.82 -4.72 -8.11
N LEU A 216 16.95 -3.81 -7.15
CA LEU A 216 18.16 -3.62 -6.37
C LEU A 216 18.50 -4.90 -5.56
N ASN A 217 17.54 -5.47 -4.87
CA ASN A 217 17.70 -6.69 -4.08
C ASN A 217 18.11 -7.90 -4.94
N LYS A 218 17.67 -7.98 -6.20
CA LYS A 218 18.13 -9.00 -7.14
C LYS A 218 19.57 -8.75 -7.60
N LYS A 219 19.91 -7.51 -7.94
CA LYS A 219 21.25 -7.13 -8.43
C LYS A 219 22.32 -7.25 -7.34
N SER A 220 21.99 -6.96 -6.08
CA SER A 220 22.93 -7.13 -4.96
C SER A 220 23.34 -8.58 -4.72
N LYS A 221 22.69 -9.54 -5.37
CA LYS A 221 23.11 -10.96 -5.40
C LYS A 221 24.04 -11.27 -6.58
N ASP A 222 24.13 -10.36 -7.55
CA ASP A 222 25.01 -10.45 -8.70
C ASP A 222 26.26 -9.60 -8.42
N PHE A 223 27.43 -10.04 -8.82
CA PHE A 223 28.76 -9.66 -8.38
C PHE A 223 29.28 -8.26 -8.76
N ASP A 224 28.45 -7.26 -9.09
CA ASP A 224 28.91 -5.86 -9.23
C ASP A 224 27.76 -4.83 -9.16
N PRO A 225 27.29 -4.39 -8.00
CA PRO A 225 26.38 -3.27 -7.92
C PRO A 225 27.10 -1.98 -7.55
N ASP A 226 26.86 -0.92 -8.33
CA ASP A 226 27.22 0.46 -7.95
C ASP A 226 26.59 0.88 -6.62
N VAL A 227 25.53 0.18 -6.20
CA VAL A 227 24.79 0.35 -4.94
C VAL A 227 24.33 -1.01 -4.43
N SER A 228 24.76 -1.42 -3.25
CA SER A 228 24.24 -2.62 -2.60
C SER A 228 22.90 -2.32 -1.91
N ILE A 229 22.12 -3.38 -1.64
CA ILE A 229 20.90 -3.24 -0.82
C ILE A 229 21.27 -2.89 0.62
N ASP A 230 22.41 -3.36 1.11
CA ASP A 230 22.89 -3.11 2.46
C ASP A 230 23.24 -1.62 2.65
N ASP A 231 23.93 -0.99 1.67
CA ASP A 231 24.18 0.46 1.67
C ASP A 231 22.87 1.27 1.61
N PHE A 232 21.86 0.74 0.89
CA PHE A 232 20.56 1.40 0.76
C PHE A 232 19.79 1.43 2.09
N ILE A 233 19.90 0.36 2.90
CA ILE A 233 19.20 0.22 4.18
C ILE A 233 19.99 0.73 5.38
N GLU A 234 21.25 1.10 5.20
CA GLU A 234 22.09 1.62 6.27
C GLU A 234 21.44 2.84 6.93
N ASP A 235 21.41 2.87 8.26
CA ASP A 235 20.81 3.92 9.09
C ASP A 235 19.30 4.17 8.86
N VAL A 236 18.60 3.25 8.19
CA VAL A 236 17.14 3.35 7.99
C VAL A 236 16.43 2.92 9.27
N VAL A 237 15.72 3.85 9.89
CA VAL A 237 14.91 3.61 11.10
C VAL A 237 13.42 3.59 10.82
N CYS A 238 13.00 4.12 9.67
CA CYS A 238 11.60 4.22 9.32
C CYS A 238 11.35 3.78 7.88
N ILE A 239 10.36 2.92 7.70
CA ILE A 239 9.85 2.55 6.39
C ILE A 239 8.35 2.82 6.33
N MET A 240 7.93 3.58 5.32
CA MET A 240 6.53 3.87 5.06
C MET A 240 6.09 3.30 3.72
N VAL A 241 4.87 2.80 3.68
CA VAL A 241 4.23 2.31 2.44
C VAL A 241 2.98 3.13 2.20
N ASP A 242 3.04 3.98 1.18
CA ASP A 242 1.86 4.73 0.74
C ASP A 242 1.13 3.95 -0.37
N GLU A 243 -0.20 4.03 -0.36
CA GLU A 243 -1.08 3.22 -1.22
C GLU A 243 -0.75 1.72 -1.13
N ALA A 244 -0.65 1.22 0.10
CA ALA A 244 -0.21 -0.15 0.42
C ALA A 244 -1.00 -1.25 -0.33
N HIS A 245 -2.27 -0.99 -0.66
CA HIS A 245 -3.12 -1.89 -1.46
C HIS A 245 -2.61 -2.10 -2.91
N GLY A 246 -1.86 -1.14 -3.45
CA GLY A 246 -1.30 -1.21 -4.82
C GLY A 246 -0.04 -2.06 -4.95
N ALA A 247 0.58 -2.46 -3.85
CA ALA A 247 1.74 -3.32 -3.87
C ALA A 247 1.33 -4.78 -4.10
N LYS A 248 2.05 -5.50 -4.98
CA LYS A 248 1.88 -6.96 -5.05
C LYS A 248 2.25 -7.56 -3.71
N ALA A 249 1.29 -8.17 -3.04
CA ALA A 249 1.43 -8.70 -1.68
C ALA A 249 2.70 -9.55 -1.49
N ASP A 250 3.01 -10.43 -2.45
CA ASP A 250 4.21 -11.28 -2.39
C ASP A 250 5.53 -10.51 -2.49
N ALA A 251 5.61 -9.43 -3.30
CA ALA A 251 6.83 -8.64 -3.44
C ALA A 251 7.05 -7.76 -2.21
N LEU A 252 5.99 -7.12 -1.72
CA LEU A 252 6.02 -6.35 -0.48
C LEU A 252 6.40 -7.25 0.70
N LYS A 253 5.74 -8.40 0.83
CA LYS A 253 6.04 -9.39 1.86
C LYS A 253 7.53 -9.77 1.87
N ARG A 254 8.12 -10.11 0.71
CA ARG A 254 9.55 -10.47 0.63
C ARG A 254 10.47 -9.33 1.03
N LEU A 255 10.19 -8.10 0.58
CA LEU A 255 10.99 -6.93 0.94
C LEU A 255 10.88 -6.63 2.43
N MET A 256 9.67 -6.56 2.95
CA MET A 256 9.41 -6.14 4.32
C MET A 256 9.82 -7.17 5.37
N SER A 257 9.70 -8.48 5.07
CA SER A 257 10.04 -9.55 6.02
C SER A 257 11.46 -10.10 5.90
N ASN A 258 12.22 -9.70 4.88
CA ASN A 258 13.60 -10.13 4.73
C ASN A 258 14.55 -8.93 4.68
N THR A 259 14.38 -8.04 3.68
CA THR A 259 15.31 -6.92 3.44
C THR A 259 15.19 -5.84 4.50
N PHE A 260 13.97 -5.52 4.91
CA PHE A 260 13.67 -4.46 5.89
C PHE A 260 13.17 -5.02 7.23
N CYS A 261 13.54 -6.27 7.57
CA CYS A 261 13.04 -6.93 8.78
C CYS A 261 13.52 -6.26 10.08
N ASP A 262 14.66 -5.59 10.06
CA ASP A 262 15.24 -4.91 11.23
C ASP A 262 14.83 -3.43 11.37
N VAL A 263 14.00 -2.90 10.46
CA VAL A 263 13.55 -1.49 10.52
C VAL A 263 12.43 -1.36 11.56
N PRO A 264 12.64 -0.58 12.65
CA PRO A 264 11.72 -0.57 13.80
C PRO A 264 10.41 0.19 13.56
N LEU A 265 10.46 1.33 12.85
CA LEU A 265 9.28 2.12 12.54
C LEU A 265 8.71 1.70 11.19
N ARG A 266 7.51 1.13 11.20
CA ARG A 266 6.88 0.53 10.03
C ARG A 266 5.46 1.06 9.90
N TRP A 267 5.25 1.98 8.98
CA TRP A 267 3.97 2.67 8.84
C TRP A 267 3.38 2.52 7.45
N GLY A 268 2.08 2.30 7.38
CA GLY A 268 1.35 2.21 6.12
C GLY A 268 0.15 3.13 6.09
N LEU A 269 -0.04 3.79 4.95
CA LEU A 269 -1.25 4.55 4.65
C LEU A 269 -1.87 4.00 3.37
N THR A 270 -3.18 3.85 3.36
CA THR A 270 -3.90 3.36 2.18
C THR A 270 -5.28 3.98 2.10
N GLY A 271 -5.80 4.17 0.90
CA GLY A 271 -7.18 4.64 0.70
C GLY A 271 -8.21 3.56 0.96
N THR A 272 -7.81 2.28 0.86
CA THR A 272 -8.68 1.11 1.04
C THR A 272 -7.84 -0.08 1.49
N ILE A 273 -8.35 -0.88 2.41
CA ILE A 273 -7.80 -2.19 2.73
C ILE A 273 -8.22 -3.18 1.63
N PRO A 274 -7.34 -4.09 1.16
CA PRO A 274 -7.73 -5.13 0.21
C PRO A 274 -8.91 -5.96 0.70
N GLU A 275 -9.89 -6.21 -0.19
CA GLU A 275 -11.04 -7.05 0.11
C GLU A 275 -10.67 -8.53 0.26
N GLU A 276 -9.61 -8.98 -0.41
CA GLU A 276 -9.12 -10.35 -0.29
C GLU A 276 -8.37 -10.50 1.05
N GLU A 277 -8.88 -11.36 1.92
CA GLU A 277 -8.36 -11.53 3.29
C GLU A 277 -6.85 -11.87 3.31
N SER A 278 -6.37 -12.68 2.37
CA SER A 278 -4.95 -13.01 2.25
C SER A 278 -4.06 -11.80 2.00
N ASP A 279 -4.53 -10.83 1.21
CA ASP A 279 -3.79 -9.61 0.89
C ASP A 279 -3.81 -8.64 2.09
N ALA A 280 -4.95 -8.52 2.78
CA ALA A 280 -5.05 -7.74 4.01
C ALA A 280 -4.12 -8.30 5.11
N ILE A 281 -4.13 -9.61 5.33
CA ILE A 281 -3.23 -10.28 6.29
C ILE A 281 -1.76 -10.09 5.93
N ALA A 282 -1.41 -10.06 4.64
CA ALA A 282 -0.04 -9.79 4.21
C ALA A 282 0.41 -8.37 4.60
N LEU A 283 -0.48 -7.37 4.50
CA LEU A 283 -0.20 -6.01 4.96
C LEU A 283 -0.03 -5.96 6.48
N TYR A 284 -0.94 -6.56 7.24
CA TYR A 284 -0.86 -6.60 8.70
C TYR A 284 0.43 -7.29 9.17
N ALA A 285 0.76 -8.43 8.60
CA ALA A 285 1.99 -9.16 8.93
C ALA A 285 3.26 -8.35 8.71
N CYS A 286 3.30 -7.52 7.65
CA CYS A 286 4.53 -6.83 7.21
C CYS A 286 4.65 -5.39 7.70
N ILE A 287 3.53 -4.70 7.95
CA ILE A 287 3.51 -3.28 8.30
C ILE A 287 3.03 -3.09 9.75
N GLY A 288 1.93 -3.72 10.11
CA GLY A 288 1.27 -3.56 11.39
C GLY A 288 -0.24 -3.67 11.28
N ASN A 289 -0.91 -3.83 12.41
CA ASN A 289 -2.37 -3.91 12.46
C ASN A 289 -3.02 -2.58 12.04
N LEU A 290 -4.27 -2.63 11.61
CA LEU A 290 -5.06 -1.43 11.34
C LEU A 290 -5.32 -0.70 12.65
N ILE A 291 -4.81 0.53 12.76
CA ILE A 291 -4.88 1.34 13.98
C ILE A 291 -5.91 2.47 13.90
N ASN A 292 -6.24 2.95 12.69
CA ASN A 292 -7.24 3.99 12.50
C ASN A 292 -7.87 3.93 11.10
N VAL A 293 -9.10 4.46 10.98
CA VAL A 293 -9.84 4.56 9.72
C VAL A 293 -10.44 5.96 9.62
N VAL A 294 -10.10 6.69 8.54
CA VAL A 294 -10.70 7.99 8.19
C VAL A 294 -11.45 7.83 6.87
N THR A 295 -12.76 7.78 6.96
CA THR A 295 -13.63 7.49 5.81
C THR A 295 -13.85 8.70 4.91
N ALA A 296 -14.16 8.44 3.62
CA ALA A 296 -14.56 9.50 2.70
C ALA A 296 -15.83 10.23 3.18
N LYS A 297 -16.76 9.49 3.80
CA LYS A 297 -18.02 10.03 4.32
C LYS A 297 -17.78 11.07 5.43
N GLU A 298 -16.91 10.77 6.40
CA GLU A 298 -16.53 11.69 7.46
C GLU A 298 -15.93 12.99 6.91
N LEU A 299 -15.05 12.87 5.90
CA LEU A 299 -14.42 14.02 5.27
C LEU A 299 -15.38 14.83 4.41
N GLN A 300 -16.37 14.19 3.79
CA GLN A 300 -17.46 14.87 3.08
C GLN A 300 -18.37 15.62 4.05
N ASP A 301 -18.73 15.00 5.18
CA ASP A 301 -19.56 15.62 6.21
C ASP A 301 -18.86 16.84 6.88
N LYS A 302 -17.52 16.80 6.95
CA LYS A 302 -16.67 17.94 7.37
C LYS A 302 -16.46 18.99 6.26
N GLY A 303 -16.94 18.76 5.03
CA GLY A 303 -16.75 19.66 3.88
C GLY A 303 -15.33 19.67 3.31
N ILE A 304 -14.49 18.70 3.67
CA ILE A 304 -13.11 18.58 3.21
C ILE A 304 -13.06 17.91 1.84
N LEU A 305 -13.86 16.87 1.63
CA LEU A 305 -14.05 16.23 0.34
C LEU A 305 -15.36 16.66 -0.30
N ALA A 306 -15.37 16.76 -1.62
CA ALA A 306 -16.57 17.01 -2.38
C ALA A 306 -17.60 15.89 -2.21
N ASN A 307 -18.88 16.25 -2.21
CA ASN A 307 -19.95 15.27 -2.20
C ASN A 307 -19.93 14.47 -3.52
N LEU A 308 -20.12 13.17 -3.43
CA LEU A 308 -20.20 12.26 -4.56
C LEU A 308 -21.66 11.86 -4.80
N HIS A 309 -22.13 12.06 -6.03
CA HIS A 309 -23.39 11.50 -6.53
C HIS A 309 -23.07 10.40 -7.54
N ILE A 310 -23.61 9.20 -7.32
CA ILE A 310 -23.41 8.06 -8.22
C ILE A 310 -24.69 7.77 -8.96
N GLU A 311 -24.64 7.84 -10.29
CA GLU A 311 -25.71 7.45 -11.18
C GLU A 311 -25.33 6.16 -11.92
N VAL A 312 -26.15 5.12 -11.79
CA VAL A 312 -25.91 3.84 -12.46
C VAL A 312 -26.87 3.70 -13.64
N ASN A 313 -26.33 3.80 -14.84
CA ASN A 313 -27.08 3.65 -16.08
C ASN A 313 -26.99 2.21 -16.60
N GLN A 314 -28.07 1.42 -16.42
CA GLN A 314 -28.15 0.07 -16.97
C GLN A 314 -28.55 0.10 -18.44
N LEU A 315 -27.67 -0.38 -19.32
CA LEU A 315 -28.01 -0.56 -20.74
C LEU A 315 -28.64 -1.94 -20.95
N LEU A 316 -29.87 -1.95 -21.46
CA LEU A 316 -30.59 -3.19 -21.79
C LEU A 316 -30.32 -3.51 -23.27
N ASP A 317 -29.44 -4.47 -23.50
CA ASP A 317 -29.16 -4.96 -24.84
C ASP A 317 -30.11 -6.11 -25.21
N PRO A 318 -30.45 -6.29 -26.52
CA PRO A 318 -31.21 -7.46 -26.94
C PRO A 318 -30.48 -8.76 -26.60
N PRO A 319 -31.20 -9.82 -26.24
CA PRO A 319 -30.59 -11.14 -25.99
C PRO A 319 -29.73 -11.57 -27.17
N ARG A 320 -28.47 -11.91 -26.88
CA ARG A 320 -27.50 -12.35 -27.89
C ARG A 320 -26.68 -13.51 -27.32
N ALA A 321 -26.47 -14.56 -28.15
CA ALA A 321 -25.64 -15.69 -27.77
C ALA A 321 -24.18 -15.44 -28.22
N PHE A 322 -23.25 -15.70 -27.31
CA PHE A 322 -21.81 -15.64 -27.55
C PHE A 322 -21.18 -17.01 -27.25
N LYS A 323 -20.14 -17.37 -28.00
CA LYS A 323 -19.43 -18.64 -27.80
C LYS A 323 -18.61 -18.66 -26.51
N ASN A 324 -18.14 -17.49 -26.06
CA ASN A 324 -17.36 -17.34 -24.86
C ASN A 324 -17.36 -15.87 -24.37
N TYR A 325 -16.92 -15.67 -23.13
CA TYR A 325 -16.78 -14.38 -22.49
C TYR A 325 -15.98 -13.35 -23.32
N GLN A 326 -14.91 -13.79 -24.01
CA GLN A 326 -14.06 -12.87 -24.79
C GLN A 326 -14.80 -12.27 -25.98
N GLN A 327 -15.68 -13.03 -26.63
CA GLN A 327 -16.53 -12.53 -27.71
C GLN A 327 -17.59 -11.55 -27.20
N GLU A 328 -18.24 -11.89 -26.09
CA GLU A 328 -19.20 -11.00 -25.44
C GLU A 328 -18.53 -9.69 -25.04
N LEU A 329 -17.41 -9.72 -24.34
CA LEU A 329 -16.68 -8.54 -23.94
C LEU A 329 -16.21 -7.71 -25.14
N ALA A 330 -15.72 -8.35 -26.22
CA ALA A 330 -15.30 -7.64 -27.43
C ALA A 330 -16.47 -6.91 -28.09
N TRP A 331 -17.66 -7.47 -28.06
CA TRP A 331 -18.89 -6.85 -28.55
C TRP A 331 -19.32 -5.70 -27.62
N LEU A 332 -19.44 -5.94 -26.31
CA LEU A 332 -19.83 -4.93 -25.31
C LEU A 332 -19.01 -3.63 -25.42
N VAL A 333 -17.69 -3.75 -25.62
CA VAL A 333 -16.78 -2.60 -25.64
C VAL A 333 -16.50 -2.06 -27.04
N GLY A 334 -17.04 -2.67 -28.09
CA GLY A 334 -16.76 -2.32 -29.49
C GLY A 334 -17.99 -2.08 -30.38
N ASP A 335 -19.19 -2.38 -29.91
CA ASP A 335 -20.41 -2.16 -30.68
C ASP A 335 -20.67 -0.65 -30.88
N LYS A 336 -20.79 -0.23 -32.16
CA LYS A 336 -20.92 1.19 -32.51
C LYS A 336 -22.22 1.79 -32.00
N THR A 337 -23.34 1.04 -32.08
CA THR A 337 -24.65 1.53 -31.65
C THR A 337 -24.65 1.83 -30.17
N ARG A 338 -24.13 0.87 -29.38
CA ARG A 338 -23.94 1.00 -27.94
C ARG A 338 -23.01 2.17 -27.58
N LEU A 339 -21.86 2.30 -28.25
CA LEU A 339 -20.92 3.37 -28.00
C LEU A 339 -21.48 4.73 -28.40
N THR A 340 -22.30 4.82 -29.46
CA THR A 340 -22.99 6.05 -29.84
C THR A 340 -23.98 6.49 -28.78
N HIS A 341 -24.72 5.54 -28.16
CA HIS A 341 -25.61 5.86 -27.05
C HIS A 341 -24.83 6.37 -25.82
N ILE A 342 -23.75 5.69 -25.47
CA ILE A 342 -22.84 6.11 -24.38
C ILE A 342 -22.25 7.50 -24.66
N ALA A 343 -21.79 7.77 -25.89
CA ALA A 343 -21.23 9.06 -26.26
C ALA A 343 -22.26 10.20 -26.13
N LYS A 344 -23.53 9.98 -26.52
CA LYS A 344 -24.60 10.95 -26.31
C LYS A 344 -24.80 11.27 -24.83
N HIS A 345 -24.81 10.25 -23.97
CA HIS A 345 -24.94 10.45 -22.53
C HIS A 345 -23.75 11.23 -21.94
N ILE A 346 -22.53 10.89 -22.35
CA ILE A 346 -21.31 11.62 -21.94
C ILE A 346 -21.40 13.09 -22.36
N MET A 347 -21.81 13.37 -23.60
CA MET A 347 -21.97 14.74 -24.10
C MET A 347 -23.05 15.53 -23.35
N GLU A 348 -24.11 14.88 -22.89
CA GLU A 348 -25.11 15.50 -22.03
C GLU A 348 -24.55 15.87 -20.68
N GLN A 349 -23.86 14.93 -20.02
CA GLN A 349 -23.22 15.17 -18.71
C GLN A 349 -22.13 16.24 -18.80
N SER A 350 -21.38 16.31 -19.90
CA SER A 350 -20.29 17.29 -20.08
C SER A 350 -20.77 18.75 -20.17
N LYS A 351 -22.07 18.98 -20.37
CA LYS A 351 -22.64 20.35 -20.32
C LYS A 351 -22.61 20.97 -18.92
N SER A 352 -22.55 20.13 -17.89
CA SER A 352 -22.53 20.57 -16.48
C SER A 352 -21.13 20.76 -15.91
N GLY A 353 -20.08 20.37 -16.64
CA GLY A 353 -18.70 20.53 -16.18
C GLY A 353 -17.68 19.62 -16.86
N ASN A 354 -16.45 19.67 -16.37
CA ASN A 354 -15.37 18.82 -16.87
C ASN A 354 -15.71 17.35 -16.66
N THR A 355 -15.54 16.56 -17.71
CA THR A 355 -15.90 15.15 -17.71
C THR A 355 -14.69 14.26 -18.00
N LEU A 356 -14.38 13.34 -17.09
CA LEU A 356 -13.37 12.30 -17.27
C LEU A 356 -14.05 10.97 -17.60
N VAL A 357 -13.69 10.36 -18.73
CA VAL A 357 -14.23 9.07 -19.16
C VAL A 357 -13.16 7.98 -19.04
N LEU A 358 -13.35 7.02 -18.14
CA LEU A 358 -12.46 5.88 -17.99
C LEU A 358 -12.94 4.70 -18.85
N VAL A 359 -12.04 4.10 -19.61
CA VAL A 359 -12.35 2.99 -20.50
C VAL A 359 -11.36 1.83 -20.33
N PRO A 360 -11.83 0.57 -20.35
CA PRO A 360 -10.97 -0.58 -20.09
C PRO A 360 -10.04 -0.94 -21.25
N ARG A 361 -10.31 -0.44 -22.48
CA ARG A 361 -9.54 -0.78 -23.69
C ARG A 361 -9.21 0.45 -24.53
N LYS A 362 -7.96 0.54 -25.02
CA LYS A 362 -7.50 1.60 -25.92
C LYS A 362 -8.38 1.76 -27.17
N LYS A 363 -8.83 0.64 -27.78
CA LYS A 363 -9.69 0.66 -28.95
C LYS A 363 -11.04 1.34 -28.65
N THR A 364 -11.64 1.06 -27.51
CA THR A 364 -12.89 1.69 -27.06
C THR A 364 -12.71 3.19 -26.85
N GLY A 365 -11.62 3.60 -26.18
CA GLY A 365 -11.32 5.03 -25.98
C GLY A 365 -11.17 5.79 -27.28
N LYS A 366 -10.45 5.24 -28.27
CA LYS A 366 -10.32 5.87 -29.60
C LYS A 366 -11.64 5.94 -30.36
N LEU A 367 -12.50 4.92 -30.23
CA LEU A 367 -13.84 4.94 -30.83
C LEU A 367 -14.72 6.00 -30.17
N LEU A 368 -14.73 6.12 -28.85
CA LEU A 368 -15.45 7.16 -28.13
C LEU A 368 -14.93 8.55 -28.48
N GLN A 369 -13.61 8.74 -28.55
CA GLN A 369 -13.04 10.02 -29.03
C GLN A 369 -13.56 10.40 -30.41
N SER A 370 -13.69 9.45 -31.33
CA SER A 370 -14.24 9.77 -32.68
C SER A 370 -15.74 10.13 -32.70
N LEU A 371 -16.45 9.82 -31.62
CA LEU A 371 -17.88 10.08 -31.44
C LEU A 371 -18.17 11.32 -30.57
N ILE A 372 -17.19 11.81 -29.83
CA ILE A 372 -17.34 12.95 -28.91
C ILE A 372 -16.43 14.08 -29.40
N PRO A 373 -16.98 15.14 -29.99
CA PRO A 373 -16.20 16.31 -30.41
C PRO A 373 -15.42 16.92 -29.24
N ASP A 374 -14.28 17.51 -29.54
CA ASP A 374 -13.41 18.23 -28.61
C ASP A 374 -12.88 17.37 -27.42
N SER A 375 -13.04 16.04 -27.48
CA SER A 375 -12.50 15.13 -26.47
C SER A 375 -11.03 14.81 -26.75
N VAL A 376 -10.24 14.67 -25.67
CA VAL A 376 -8.82 14.28 -25.72
C VAL A 376 -8.67 12.86 -25.20
N TYR A 377 -8.04 11.98 -25.99
CA TYR A 377 -7.75 10.62 -25.57
C TYR A 377 -6.33 10.52 -25.01
N ILE A 378 -6.21 10.03 -23.77
CA ILE A 378 -4.95 9.86 -23.08
C ILE A 378 -4.75 8.36 -22.75
N ASP A 379 -3.59 7.81 -23.08
CA ASP A 379 -3.18 6.48 -22.68
C ASP A 379 -1.71 6.45 -22.21
N GLY A 380 -1.23 5.26 -21.84
CA GLY A 380 0.13 5.07 -21.33
C GLY A 380 1.26 5.48 -22.30
N SER A 381 0.98 5.72 -23.58
CA SER A 381 1.97 6.16 -24.57
C SER A 381 2.13 7.69 -24.63
N VAL A 382 1.20 8.46 -24.06
CA VAL A 382 1.26 9.93 -24.03
C VAL A 382 2.32 10.37 -23.01
N LYS A 383 3.22 11.29 -23.40
CA LYS A 383 4.27 11.81 -22.52
C LYS A 383 3.66 12.45 -21.26
N VAL A 384 4.32 12.28 -20.11
CA VAL A 384 3.83 12.75 -18.81
C VAL A 384 3.50 14.24 -18.82
N LYS A 385 4.36 15.07 -19.42
CA LYS A 385 4.14 16.53 -19.53
C LYS A 385 2.82 16.91 -20.20
N ILE A 386 2.38 16.15 -21.22
CA ILE A 386 1.12 16.38 -21.93
C ILE A 386 -0.10 15.88 -21.15
N ARG A 387 0.13 15.02 -20.14
CA ARG A 387 -0.95 14.53 -19.27
C ARG A 387 -1.23 15.46 -18.09
N GLU A 388 -0.27 16.32 -17.76
CA GLU A 388 -0.34 17.27 -16.65
C GLU A 388 -0.87 18.64 -17.12
N GLU A 389 -0.88 18.92 -18.42
CA GLU A 389 -1.56 20.04 -19.08
C GLU A 389 -3.04 19.70 -19.35
#